data_5b9ede6dedb50b8007fc4dbbff781ead
#
_entry.id   5b9ede6dedb50b8007fc4dbbff781ead
#
_cell.length_a   1.000
_cell.length_b   1.000
_cell.length_c   1.000
_cell.angle_alpha   90.00
_cell.angle_beta   90.00
_cell.angle_gamma   90.00
#
_symmetry.space_group_name_H-M   'P 1'
#
loop_
_entity.id
_entity.type
_entity.pdbx_description
1 polymer ?
#
loop_
_entity_poly.entity_id
_entity_poly.type
_entity_poly.pdbx_seq_one_letter_code
_entity_poly.pdbx_strand_id
1 'polypeptide(L)'
;MLAAQHSMPVRAYGLDSGFEPTENVLEARLFEDICVVIDAALVGVLWLAIPCESRSILWTLHGEHPFLSRSEPDGRADMPPNWRRYASMHNALITKACSLAKRQWAQGGTYYVENPVDVGLRSSPYYQHSKRHHVSLWISSPFRALAAETSPRYATTEMCAWLGRFHKPTTIAGSGPGSGHYL
;
A
#
# COMPACT_ATOMS: atom_id res chain seq x y z
N MET A 1 2.53 -6.88 -42.02
CA MET A 1 3.44 -5.83 -41.52
C MET A 1 3.38 -5.89 -40.03
N LEU A 2 4.34 -6.51 -39.36
CA LEU A 2 4.49 -6.50 -37.91
C LEU A 2 5.07 -5.14 -37.54
N ALA A 3 4.30 -4.34 -36.82
CA ALA A 3 4.79 -3.09 -36.22
C ALA A 3 5.96 -3.44 -35.31
N ALA A 4 7.13 -2.85 -35.56
CA ALA A 4 8.27 -2.96 -34.70
C ALA A 4 7.85 -2.41 -33.31
N GLN A 5 7.81 -3.28 -32.31
CA GLN A 5 7.67 -2.88 -30.93
C GLN A 5 8.95 -2.10 -30.59
N HIS A 6 8.86 -0.77 -30.58
CA HIS A 6 9.90 0.06 -30.01
C HIS A 6 9.89 -0.22 -28.51
N SER A 7 10.78 -1.09 -28.06
CA SER A 7 11.06 -1.24 -26.63
C SER A 7 11.71 0.04 -26.14
N MET A 8 10.92 0.93 -25.58
CA MET A 8 11.50 2.04 -24.82
C MET A 8 12.28 1.46 -23.63
N PRO A 9 13.52 1.92 -23.39
CA PRO A 9 14.29 1.45 -22.25
C PRO A 9 13.54 1.83 -20.97
N VAL A 10 13.01 0.84 -20.27
CA VAL A 10 12.39 1.03 -18.96
C VAL A 10 13.52 1.08 -17.93
N ARG A 11 13.61 2.18 -17.21
CA ARG A 11 14.47 2.29 -16.02
C ARG A 11 13.60 2.11 -14.79
N ALA A 12 13.96 1.17 -13.92
CA ALA A 12 13.35 0.99 -12.62
C ALA A 12 14.25 1.62 -11.55
N TYR A 13 13.63 2.37 -10.65
CA TYR A 13 14.27 2.93 -9.46
C TYR A 13 13.52 2.41 -8.24
N GLY A 14 14.24 1.86 -7.27
CA GLY A 14 13.68 1.45 -5.98
C GLY A 14 14.15 2.40 -4.88
N LEU A 15 13.28 2.74 -3.96
CA LEU A 15 13.58 3.47 -2.73
C LEU A 15 13.23 2.56 -1.56
N ASP A 16 14.18 2.29 -0.69
CA ASP A 16 13.99 1.43 0.49
C ASP A 16 14.82 1.95 1.68
N SER A 17 14.15 2.58 2.64
CA SER A 17 14.79 3.10 3.85
C SER A 17 15.41 2.02 4.75
N GLY A 18 15.10 0.75 4.53
CA GLY A 18 15.74 -0.38 5.19
C GLY A 18 17.17 -0.64 4.70
N PHE A 19 17.49 -0.26 3.44
CA PHE A 19 18.81 -0.37 2.85
C PHE A 19 19.58 0.95 2.91
N GLU A 20 18.91 2.06 2.64
CA GLU A 20 19.50 3.40 2.64
C GLU A 20 18.62 4.37 3.45
N PRO A 21 19.05 4.81 4.65
CA PRO A 21 18.26 5.68 5.52
C PRO A 21 17.83 7.00 4.89
N THR A 22 18.59 7.50 3.90
CA THR A 22 18.24 8.73 3.15
C THR A 22 17.07 8.53 2.20
N GLU A 23 16.68 7.29 1.92
CA GLU A 23 15.53 6.94 1.07
C GLU A 23 14.20 6.88 1.86
N ASN A 24 14.14 7.55 2.99
CA ASN A 24 12.93 7.62 3.80
C ASN A 24 11.92 8.61 3.20
N VAL A 25 10.83 8.09 2.65
CA VAL A 25 9.75 8.90 2.07
C VAL A 25 9.05 9.84 3.06
N LEU A 26 9.27 9.66 4.37
CA LEU A 26 8.79 10.60 5.39
C LEU A 26 9.61 11.90 5.42
N GLU A 27 10.85 11.89 4.92
CA GLU A 27 11.64 13.10 4.74
C GLU A 27 10.96 14.02 3.73
N ALA A 28 10.81 15.29 4.11
CA ALA A 28 10.05 16.26 3.31
C ALA A 28 10.68 16.47 1.92
N ARG A 29 12.02 16.62 1.89
CA ARG A 29 12.75 16.86 0.64
C ARG A 29 12.61 15.70 -0.35
N LEU A 30 12.84 14.47 0.09
CA LEU A 30 12.71 13.31 -0.78
C LEU A 30 11.27 13.16 -1.30
N PHE A 31 10.28 13.37 -0.42
CA PHE A 31 8.88 13.33 -0.83
C PHE A 31 8.55 14.39 -1.90
N GLU A 32 9.06 15.62 -1.74
CA GLU A 32 8.90 16.69 -2.71
C GLU A 32 9.57 16.35 -4.04
N ASP A 33 10.79 15.84 -4.01
CA ASP A 33 11.53 15.43 -5.22
C ASP A 33 10.75 14.34 -5.99
N ILE A 34 10.18 13.35 -5.29
CA ILE A 34 9.32 12.33 -5.91
C ILE A 34 8.07 12.96 -6.52
N CYS A 35 7.42 13.89 -5.82
CA CYS A 35 6.26 14.62 -6.34
C CYS A 35 6.59 15.36 -7.63
N VAL A 36 7.73 16.06 -7.69
CA VAL A 36 8.18 16.79 -8.88
C VAL A 36 8.31 15.83 -10.09
N VAL A 37 8.92 14.67 -9.90
CA VAL A 37 9.12 13.70 -10.99
C VAL A 37 7.78 13.10 -11.47
N ILE A 38 6.85 12.86 -10.54
CA ILE A 38 5.49 12.39 -10.88
C ILE A 38 4.71 13.50 -11.60
N ASP A 39 4.71 14.72 -11.07
CA ASP A 39 3.96 15.85 -11.63
C ASP A 39 4.48 16.25 -13.03
N ALA A 40 5.76 15.97 -13.32
CA ALA A 40 6.33 16.08 -14.65
C ALA A 40 5.97 14.93 -15.60
N ALA A 41 5.11 13.98 -15.19
CA ALA A 41 4.71 12.79 -15.93
C ALA A 41 5.90 11.90 -16.39
N LEU A 42 6.99 11.90 -15.63
CA LEU A 42 8.19 11.11 -15.92
C LEU A 42 8.10 9.68 -15.36
N VAL A 43 7.09 9.38 -14.56
CA VAL A 43 6.85 8.06 -13.95
C VAL A 43 5.72 7.35 -14.71
N GLY A 44 6.03 6.30 -15.43
CA GLY A 44 5.01 5.49 -16.13
C GLY A 44 4.21 4.61 -15.16
N VAL A 45 4.90 3.98 -14.22
CA VAL A 45 4.31 3.08 -13.21
C VAL A 45 4.91 3.40 -11.84
N LEU A 46 4.05 3.61 -10.86
CA LEU A 46 4.41 3.76 -9.46
C LEU A 46 3.99 2.51 -8.68
N TRP A 47 4.95 1.80 -8.08
CA TRP A 47 4.69 0.64 -7.22
C TRP A 47 4.97 0.99 -5.76
N LEU A 48 3.98 0.77 -4.89
CA LEU A 48 4.02 1.12 -3.48
C LEU A 48 3.83 -0.13 -2.62
N ALA A 49 4.92 -0.67 -2.11
CA ALA A 49 4.94 -1.75 -1.11
C ALA A 49 5.00 -1.13 0.30
N ILE A 50 3.86 -0.73 0.83
CA ILE A 50 3.78 -0.04 2.11
C ILE A 50 4.07 -1.04 3.25
N PRO A 51 5.01 -0.74 4.19
CA PRO A 51 5.29 -1.60 5.32
C PRO A 51 4.03 -2.00 6.10
N CYS A 52 3.79 -3.31 6.21
CA CYS A 52 2.61 -3.85 6.87
C CYS A 52 2.74 -4.01 8.39
N GLU A 53 3.85 -3.60 8.99
CA GLU A 53 4.17 -3.83 10.41
C GLU A 53 3.04 -3.43 11.36
N SER A 54 2.56 -2.18 11.27
CA SER A 54 1.49 -1.66 12.12
C SER A 54 0.13 -2.32 11.86
N ARG A 55 -0.02 -2.99 10.74
CA ARG A 55 -1.25 -3.65 10.29
C ARG A 55 -1.03 -5.15 10.07
N SER A 56 0.00 -5.70 10.72
CA SER A 56 0.30 -7.11 10.67
C SER A 56 -0.75 -7.92 11.41
N ILE A 57 -1.11 -9.07 10.85
CA ILE A 57 -1.97 -10.06 11.52
C ILE A 57 -1.39 -10.51 12.88
N LEU A 58 -0.08 -10.40 13.07
CA LEU A 58 0.58 -10.78 14.33
C LEU A 58 0.04 -10.01 15.53
N TRP A 59 -0.41 -8.76 15.37
CA TRP A 59 -1.01 -7.99 16.44
C TRP A 59 -2.34 -8.55 16.96
N THR A 60 -2.99 -9.41 16.18
CA THR A 60 -4.28 -10.01 16.55
C THR A 60 -4.17 -11.48 16.97
N LEU A 61 -2.95 -12.00 17.14
CA LEU A 61 -2.74 -13.39 17.57
C LEU A 61 -3.28 -13.67 18.97
N HIS A 62 -3.23 -12.67 19.85
CA HIS A 62 -3.62 -12.80 21.27
C HIS A 62 -4.84 -11.94 21.64
N GLY A 63 -5.65 -11.54 20.66
CA GLY A 63 -6.86 -10.75 20.90
C GLY A 63 -7.01 -9.56 19.97
N GLU A 64 -7.52 -8.46 20.52
CA GLU A 64 -7.70 -7.22 19.76
C GLU A 64 -6.36 -6.52 19.52
N HIS A 65 -6.31 -5.80 18.42
CA HIS A 65 -5.14 -4.97 18.08
C HIS A 65 -4.92 -3.91 19.17
N PRO A 66 -3.70 -3.71 19.70
CA PRO A 66 -3.46 -2.86 20.85
C PRO A 66 -3.73 -1.36 20.62
N PHE A 67 -3.65 -0.90 19.38
CA PHE A 67 -3.80 0.53 19.05
C PHE A 67 -4.70 0.82 17.83
N LEU A 68 -5.23 -0.20 17.14
CA LEU A 68 -6.15 -0.06 16.02
C LEU A 68 -7.42 -0.86 16.27
N SER A 69 -8.53 -0.49 15.65
CA SER A 69 -9.73 -1.31 15.55
C SER A 69 -10.36 -1.16 14.17
N ARG A 70 -11.26 -2.05 13.81
CA ARG A 70 -11.96 -1.92 12.52
C ARG A 70 -12.89 -0.70 12.45
N SER A 71 -13.37 -0.22 13.60
CA SER A 71 -14.13 1.04 13.72
C SER A 71 -13.23 2.27 13.74
N GLU A 72 -12.00 2.13 14.23
CA GLU A 72 -11.01 3.19 14.35
C GLU A 72 -9.69 2.72 13.70
N PRO A 73 -9.67 2.56 12.36
CA PRO A 73 -8.55 1.92 11.66
C PRO A 73 -7.27 2.76 11.65
N ASP A 74 -7.36 4.05 11.96
CA ASP A 74 -6.21 4.95 11.99
C ASP A 74 -5.73 5.25 13.41
N GLY A 75 -6.38 4.66 14.42
CA GLY A 75 -5.96 4.76 15.82
C GLY A 75 -7.14 4.83 16.78
N ARG A 76 -7.11 4.01 17.83
CA ARG A 76 -8.12 4.01 18.88
C ARG A 76 -8.01 5.27 19.73
N ALA A 77 -9.13 5.81 20.16
CA ALA A 77 -9.19 7.00 21.02
C ALA A 77 -8.51 6.75 22.39
N ASP A 78 -8.64 5.51 22.91
CA ASP A 78 -8.08 5.07 24.21
C ASP A 78 -6.64 4.55 24.11
N MET A 79 -5.97 4.74 22.99
CA MET A 79 -4.61 4.26 22.72
C MET A 79 -3.59 4.84 23.71
N PRO A 80 -2.72 4.00 24.33
CA PRO A 80 -1.63 4.47 25.15
C PRO A 80 -0.66 5.41 24.41
N PRO A 81 -0.04 6.39 25.10
CA PRO A 81 0.80 7.42 24.44
C PRO A 81 1.97 6.87 23.60
N ASN A 82 2.62 5.79 24.04
CA ASN A 82 3.71 5.14 23.33
C ASN A 82 3.25 4.59 21.97
N TRP A 83 2.04 4.03 21.90
CA TRP A 83 1.47 3.51 20.65
C TRP A 83 0.96 4.63 19.74
N ARG A 84 0.57 5.77 20.30
CA ARG A 84 0.09 6.92 19.52
C ARG A 84 1.16 7.44 18.57
N ARG A 85 2.41 7.58 19.05
CA ARG A 85 3.52 8.00 18.19
C ARG A 85 3.78 6.99 17.06
N TYR A 86 3.76 5.70 17.38
CA TYR A 86 3.96 4.64 16.41
C TYR A 86 2.86 4.62 15.34
N ALA A 87 1.59 4.64 15.74
CA ALA A 87 0.44 4.70 14.84
C ALA A 87 0.48 5.96 13.95
N SER A 88 0.82 7.12 14.52
CA SER A 88 0.95 8.38 13.78
C SER A 88 2.01 8.31 12.68
N MET A 89 3.17 7.73 12.96
CA MET A 89 4.24 7.56 11.97
C MET A 89 3.79 6.67 10.82
N HIS A 90 3.17 5.52 11.11
CA HIS A 90 2.67 4.61 10.07
C HIS A 90 1.53 5.23 9.26
N ASN A 91 0.63 5.96 9.90
CA ASN A 91 -0.45 6.66 9.20
C ASN A 91 0.10 7.78 8.30
N ALA A 92 1.14 8.49 8.74
CA ALA A 92 1.82 9.48 7.90
C ALA A 92 2.43 8.83 6.64
N LEU A 93 3.05 7.65 6.78
CA LEU A 93 3.60 6.89 5.66
C LEU A 93 2.48 6.47 4.68
N ILE A 94 1.38 5.91 5.19
CA ILE A 94 0.23 5.53 4.36
C ILE A 94 -0.35 6.76 3.65
N THR A 95 -0.48 7.87 4.35
CA THR A 95 -1.00 9.12 3.77
C THR A 95 -0.12 9.64 2.64
N LYS A 96 1.20 9.66 2.84
CA LYS A 96 2.15 10.06 1.79
C LYS A 96 2.10 9.11 0.59
N ALA A 97 2.10 7.80 0.82
CA ALA A 97 1.99 6.80 -0.24
C ALA A 97 0.69 6.97 -1.05
N CYS A 98 -0.46 7.14 -0.38
CA CYS A 98 -1.72 7.40 -1.06
C CYS A 98 -1.71 8.74 -1.82
N SER A 99 -1.03 9.76 -1.31
CA SER A 99 -0.85 11.04 -2.02
C SER A 99 -0.04 10.88 -3.30
N LEU A 100 1.05 10.10 -3.28
CA LEU A 100 1.84 9.80 -4.48
C LEU A 100 1.01 9.00 -5.51
N ALA A 101 0.25 8.00 -5.06
CA ALA A 101 -0.64 7.23 -5.94
C ALA A 101 -1.69 8.11 -6.60
N LYS A 102 -2.31 9.02 -5.84
CA LYS A 102 -3.28 9.99 -6.36
C LYS A 102 -2.64 10.92 -7.40
N ARG A 103 -1.45 11.47 -7.12
CA ARG A 103 -0.71 12.31 -8.08
C ARG A 103 -0.40 11.55 -9.36
N GLN A 104 0.12 10.32 -9.25
CA GLN A 104 0.43 9.46 -10.37
C GLN A 104 -0.81 9.23 -11.26
N TRP A 105 -1.94 8.92 -10.63
CA TRP A 105 -3.21 8.75 -11.33
C TRP A 105 -3.68 10.02 -12.02
N ALA A 106 -3.56 11.18 -11.36
CA ALA A 106 -3.96 12.49 -11.90
C ALA A 106 -3.14 12.90 -13.13
N GLN A 107 -1.88 12.44 -13.24
CA GLN A 107 -1.03 12.61 -14.42
C GLN A 107 -1.32 11.57 -15.53
N GLY A 108 -2.35 10.75 -15.39
CA GLY A 108 -2.67 9.67 -16.34
C GLY A 108 -1.73 8.47 -16.26
N GLY A 109 -0.88 8.38 -15.26
CA GLY A 109 0.00 7.25 -15.01
C GLY A 109 -0.71 6.12 -14.24
N THR A 110 -0.02 4.99 -14.13
CA THR A 110 -0.51 3.81 -13.40
C THR A 110 0.15 3.74 -12.04
N TYR A 111 -0.62 3.39 -11.00
CA TYR A 111 -0.08 3.03 -9.70
C TYR A 111 -0.53 1.65 -9.27
N TYR A 112 0.27 1.03 -8.40
CA TYR A 112 -0.05 -0.19 -7.67
C TYR A 112 0.29 0.01 -6.19
N VAL A 113 -0.60 -0.46 -5.32
CA VAL A 113 -0.36 -0.57 -3.86
C VAL A 113 -0.41 -2.05 -3.51
N GLU A 114 0.64 -2.54 -2.88
CA GLU A 114 0.76 -3.91 -2.38
C GLU A 114 0.67 -3.92 -0.86
N ASN A 115 -0.17 -4.81 -0.31
CA ASN A 115 -0.23 -5.06 1.13
C ASN A 115 -0.89 -6.43 1.41
N PRO A 116 -0.69 -7.04 2.59
CA PRO A 116 -1.39 -8.26 2.96
C PRO A 116 -2.90 -8.16 2.82
N VAL A 117 -3.53 -9.30 2.47
CA VAL A 117 -4.98 -9.41 2.37
C VAL A 117 -5.67 -9.08 3.69
N ASP A 118 -6.89 -8.55 3.64
CA ASP A 118 -7.71 -8.37 4.84
C ASP A 118 -8.36 -9.70 5.26
N VAL A 119 -7.72 -10.42 6.17
CA VAL A 119 -8.24 -11.68 6.71
C VAL A 119 -9.39 -11.48 7.73
N GLY A 120 -9.65 -10.25 8.17
CA GLY A 120 -10.78 -9.89 9.03
C GLY A 120 -12.06 -9.53 8.27
N LEU A 121 -12.00 -9.43 6.94
CA LEU A 121 -13.15 -9.10 6.10
C LEU A 121 -13.97 -10.37 5.81
N ARG A 122 -15.21 -10.45 6.30
CA ARG A 122 -16.08 -11.64 6.17
C ARG A 122 -16.35 -12.06 4.72
N SER A 123 -16.38 -11.14 3.78
CA SER A 123 -16.57 -11.42 2.36
C SER A 123 -15.29 -11.87 1.63
N SER A 124 -14.13 -11.83 2.29
CA SER A 124 -12.88 -12.29 1.72
C SER A 124 -12.82 -13.82 1.70
N PRO A 125 -12.34 -14.44 0.60
CA PRO A 125 -12.05 -15.87 0.57
C PRO A 125 -10.95 -16.28 1.57
N TYR A 126 -10.17 -15.31 2.05
CA TYR A 126 -9.13 -15.50 3.05
C TYR A 126 -9.60 -15.20 4.48
N TYR A 127 -10.91 -15.00 4.70
CA TYR A 127 -11.44 -14.70 6.01
C TYR A 127 -11.08 -15.77 7.05
N GLN A 128 -10.59 -15.32 8.19
CA GLN A 128 -10.31 -16.16 9.35
C GLN A 128 -11.07 -15.62 10.57
N HIS A 129 -12.00 -16.40 11.10
CA HIS A 129 -12.81 -15.98 12.25
C HIS A 129 -11.96 -15.58 13.47
N SER A 130 -10.88 -16.32 13.74
CA SER A 130 -9.91 -16.01 14.79
C SER A 130 -9.18 -14.68 14.58
N LYS A 131 -9.19 -14.14 13.35
CA LYS A 131 -8.54 -12.88 12.94
C LYS A 131 -9.55 -11.81 12.56
N ARG A 132 -10.82 -11.93 12.99
CA ARG A 132 -11.89 -10.97 12.68
C ARG A 132 -11.58 -9.52 13.11
N HIS A 133 -10.66 -9.33 14.05
CA HIS A 133 -10.19 -8.02 14.54
C HIS A 133 -8.99 -7.48 13.74
N HIS A 134 -8.52 -8.18 12.72
CA HIS A 134 -7.43 -7.70 11.87
C HIS A 134 -7.80 -6.36 11.22
N VAL A 135 -6.87 -5.40 11.33
CA VAL A 135 -7.01 -4.04 10.78
C VAL A 135 -6.02 -3.87 9.63
N SER A 136 -6.50 -4.09 8.42
CA SER A 136 -5.68 -4.02 7.22
C SER A 136 -5.48 -2.57 6.73
N LEU A 137 -4.50 -2.37 5.84
CA LEU A 137 -4.31 -1.11 5.11
C LEU A 137 -5.58 -0.72 4.33
N TRP A 138 -6.29 -1.69 3.78
CA TRP A 138 -7.44 -1.51 2.89
C TRP A 138 -8.63 -0.79 3.53
N ILE A 139 -8.70 -0.75 4.86
CA ILE A 139 -9.76 -0.04 5.60
C ILE A 139 -9.28 1.28 6.23
N SER A 140 -8.01 1.67 6.06
CA SER A 140 -7.49 2.95 6.54
C SER A 140 -8.15 4.13 5.81
N SER A 141 -8.32 5.26 6.50
CA SER A 141 -8.96 6.44 5.91
C SER A 141 -8.23 6.97 4.67
N PRO A 142 -6.89 7.08 4.65
CA PRO A 142 -6.18 7.54 3.46
C PRO A 142 -6.38 6.62 2.25
N PHE A 143 -6.33 5.29 2.44
CA PHE A 143 -6.54 4.36 1.34
C PHE A 143 -7.99 4.36 0.85
N ARG A 144 -8.97 4.41 1.75
CA ARG A 144 -10.39 4.50 1.36
C ARG A 144 -10.69 5.76 0.55
N ALA A 145 -10.08 6.90 0.93
CA ALA A 145 -10.19 8.14 0.16
C ALA A 145 -9.59 7.99 -1.25
N LEU A 146 -8.37 7.42 -1.36
CA LEU A 146 -7.75 7.10 -2.65
C LEU A 146 -8.64 6.18 -3.49
N ALA A 147 -9.15 5.10 -2.89
CA ALA A 147 -9.98 4.12 -3.60
C ALA A 147 -11.31 4.71 -4.09
N ALA A 148 -11.92 5.59 -3.31
CA ALA A 148 -13.15 6.29 -3.71
C ALA A 148 -12.95 7.20 -4.93
N GLU A 149 -11.78 7.81 -5.04
CA GLU A 149 -11.46 8.75 -6.13
C GLU A 149 -10.98 8.02 -7.40
N THR A 150 -10.16 6.98 -7.25
CA THR A 150 -9.46 6.34 -8.38
C THR A 150 -10.08 5.03 -8.83
N SER A 151 -11.03 4.47 -8.07
CA SER A 151 -11.72 3.20 -8.35
C SER A 151 -10.74 2.07 -8.73
N PRO A 152 -9.77 1.71 -7.88
CA PRO A 152 -8.76 0.72 -8.22
C PRO A 152 -9.37 -0.67 -8.42
N ARG A 153 -8.74 -1.47 -9.27
CA ARG A 153 -8.97 -2.91 -9.36
C ARG A 153 -8.12 -3.63 -8.33
N TYR A 154 -8.59 -4.81 -7.94
CA TYR A 154 -7.92 -5.63 -6.92
C TYR A 154 -7.62 -7.00 -7.47
N ALA A 155 -6.41 -7.49 -7.21
CA ALA A 155 -6.06 -8.89 -7.37
C ALA A 155 -5.39 -9.39 -6.09
N THR A 156 -5.58 -10.67 -5.77
CA THR A 156 -4.92 -11.30 -4.63
C THR A 156 -4.09 -12.47 -5.13
N THR A 157 -2.85 -12.54 -4.68
CA THR A 157 -1.90 -13.58 -5.02
C THR A 157 -1.24 -14.12 -3.75
N GLU A 158 -0.74 -15.35 -3.82
CA GLU A 158 0.07 -15.94 -2.77
C GLU A 158 1.54 -15.62 -3.01
N MET A 159 2.22 -15.07 -2.00
CA MET A 159 3.66 -14.76 -2.11
C MET A 159 4.53 -15.99 -2.39
N CYS A 160 4.07 -17.19 -2.05
CA CYS A 160 4.77 -18.42 -2.40
C CYS A 160 4.80 -18.67 -3.92
N ALA A 161 3.86 -18.14 -4.70
CA ALA A 161 3.89 -18.19 -6.16
C ALA A 161 5.10 -17.42 -6.75
N TRP A 162 5.72 -16.54 -5.97
CA TRP A 162 6.88 -15.74 -6.33
C TRP A 162 8.16 -16.23 -5.62
N LEU A 163 8.26 -17.53 -5.35
CA LEU A 163 9.40 -18.17 -4.66
C LEU A 163 9.55 -17.78 -3.18
N GLY A 164 8.54 -17.17 -2.58
CA GLY A 164 8.48 -16.91 -1.14
C GLY A 164 8.38 -18.20 -0.33
N ARG A 165 9.11 -18.29 0.80
CA ARG A 165 9.07 -19.45 1.70
C ARG A 165 7.82 -19.52 2.57
N PHE A 166 6.97 -18.48 2.55
CA PHE A 166 5.83 -18.35 3.44
C PHE A 166 4.53 -18.10 2.65
N HIS A 167 3.46 -18.74 3.08
CA HIS A 167 2.11 -18.41 2.62
C HIS A 167 1.70 -17.06 3.18
N LYS A 168 1.86 -16.02 2.38
CA LYS A 168 1.40 -14.66 2.69
C LYS A 168 0.49 -14.20 1.56
N PRO A 169 -0.82 -14.38 1.69
CA PRO A 169 -1.74 -13.85 0.70
C PRO A 169 -1.65 -12.33 0.69
N THR A 170 -1.38 -11.80 -0.49
CA THR A 170 -1.11 -10.39 -0.71
C THR A 170 -2.09 -9.85 -1.72
N THR A 171 -2.69 -8.71 -1.42
CA THR A 171 -3.57 -7.98 -2.32
C THR A 171 -2.79 -6.86 -3.00
N ILE A 172 -3.00 -6.72 -4.30
CA ILE A 172 -2.52 -5.60 -5.10
C ILE A 172 -3.74 -4.81 -5.54
N ALA A 173 -3.74 -3.53 -5.25
CA ALA A 173 -4.75 -2.58 -5.74
C ALA A 173 -4.10 -1.65 -6.76
N GLY A 174 -4.70 -1.47 -7.92
CA GLY A 174 -4.11 -0.64 -8.97
C GLY A 174 -5.15 0.11 -9.79
N SER A 175 -4.78 1.30 -10.25
CA SER A 175 -5.59 2.14 -11.15
C SER A 175 -4.69 2.84 -12.16
N GLY A 176 -5.28 3.18 -13.32
CA GLY A 176 -4.59 3.84 -14.42
C GLY A 176 -4.72 3.05 -15.73
N PRO A 177 -4.25 3.60 -16.85
CA PRO A 177 -4.46 3.05 -18.19
C PRO A 177 -3.99 1.60 -18.39
N GLY A 178 -2.94 1.17 -17.69
CA GLY A 178 -2.38 -0.18 -17.79
C GLY A 178 -2.88 -1.16 -16.74
N SER A 179 -3.65 -0.73 -15.74
CA SER A 179 -4.00 -1.55 -14.57
C SER A 179 -4.84 -2.79 -14.91
N GLY A 180 -5.56 -2.78 -16.01
CA GLY A 180 -6.41 -3.91 -16.44
C GLY A 180 -5.67 -5.10 -17.08
N HIS A 181 -4.38 -4.93 -17.40
CA HIS A 181 -3.60 -5.97 -18.09
C HIS A 181 -2.71 -6.78 -17.14
N TYR A 182 -2.55 -6.33 -15.89
CA TYR A 182 -1.61 -6.90 -14.92
C TYR A 182 -2.27 -7.43 -13.64
N LEU A 183 -3.60 -7.31 -13.53
CA LEU A 183 -4.36 -7.79 -12.36
C LEU A 183 -5.32 -8.94 -12.72
#